data_b46ad9f5ca5ca2dc5f5b23f4dc1ea26d
#
_entry.id   b46ad9f5ca5ca2dc5f5b23f4dc1ea26d
#
_cell.length_a   1.000
_cell.length_b   1.000
_cell.length_c   1.000
_cell.angle_alpha   90.00
_cell.angle_beta   90.00
_cell.angle_gamma   90.00
#
_symmetry.space_group_name_H-M   'P 1'
#
loop_
_entity.id
_entity.type
_entity.pdbx_description
1 polymer ?
#
loop_
_entity_poly.entity_id
_entity_poly.type
_entity_poly.pdbx_seq_one_letter_code
_entity_poly.pdbx_strand_id
1 'polypeptide(L)'
;MQYDNNPTGSKPVGYFKDDFTVDYISLELSKLEKEYSIISHFATLKSGRYGDPITIEKLKSIRVELDQDVLTLLEGMSDFLTFVENRVTIVDDLSTAIQIMNYIRAQALKYGKFDEHNRYIPNNPYIYRIFIIDHLSLMLSDNIHTSIFSSIEALSKFMVSAKKIYGFTFVPIQQQAAQAENIQSVQFRNAEPTLDNLADNKGTARDANLVLGLYSPMRNRILNHHGLDVSSLGDNYRSLHILADRNYGQLGSFIRLHFDGSWNNFQTLNTK
;
A
#
# COMPACT_ATOMS: atom_id res chain seq x y z
N MET A 1 3.76 10.16 4.27
CA MET A 1 4.10 10.80 5.56
C MET A 1 5.45 11.45 5.41
N GLN A 2 5.57 12.77 5.47
CA GLN A 2 6.85 13.42 5.66
C GLN A 2 7.12 13.49 7.16
N TYR A 3 8.14 12.79 7.63
CA TYR A 3 8.68 13.02 8.96
C TYR A 3 9.49 14.32 8.89
N ASP A 4 9.09 15.30 9.65
CA ASP A 4 9.89 16.49 9.84
C ASP A 4 11.10 16.11 10.70
N ASN A 5 12.31 16.39 10.21
CA ASN A 5 13.60 16.12 10.89
C ASN A 5 13.79 17.03 12.12
N ASN A 6 12.78 17.15 12.97
CA ASN A 6 12.88 17.97 14.17
C ASN A 6 13.36 17.11 15.36
N PRO A 7 14.61 17.30 15.85
CA PRO A 7 15.20 16.48 16.91
C PRO A 7 14.56 16.66 18.29
N THR A 8 13.51 17.47 18.42
CA THR A 8 12.90 17.83 19.72
C THR A 8 11.63 17.07 20.06
N GLY A 9 11.38 15.90 19.45
CA GLY A 9 10.24 15.03 19.88
C GLY A 9 8.84 15.62 19.63
N SER A 10 8.71 16.64 18.77
CA SER A 10 7.41 17.16 18.38
C SER A 10 6.69 16.15 17.48
N LYS A 11 5.39 15.99 17.69
CA LYS A 11 4.50 15.12 16.92
C LYS A 11 4.73 15.31 15.42
N PRO A 12 4.68 14.25 14.61
CA PRO A 12 4.85 14.37 13.17
C PRO A 12 3.86 15.38 12.63
N VAL A 13 4.38 16.41 11.93
CA VAL A 13 3.56 17.36 11.19
C VAL A 13 3.08 16.64 9.94
N GLY A 14 2.05 15.84 10.08
CA GLY A 14 1.34 15.22 8.99
C GLY A 14 -0.02 15.90 8.81
N TYR A 15 -0.55 15.86 7.62
CA TYR A 15 -1.88 16.35 7.25
C TYR A 15 -3.04 15.69 8.03
N PHE A 16 -2.77 14.72 8.87
CA PHE A 16 -3.73 14.09 9.76
C PHE A 16 -3.58 14.69 11.16
N LYS A 17 -4.41 15.68 11.47
CA LYS A 17 -4.63 16.13 12.85
C LYS A 17 -5.27 15.05 13.71
N ASP A 18 -5.84 14.04 13.07
CA ASP A 18 -6.63 12.99 13.67
C ASP A 18 -5.81 11.70 13.80
N ASP A 19 -6.14 10.88 14.76
CA ASP A 19 -5.50 9.58 14.98
C ASP A 19 -5.96 8.56 13.91
N PHE A 20 -5.15 7.56 13.63
CA PHE A 20 -5.48 6.55 12.64
C PHE A 20 -5.04 5.16 13.10
N THR A 21 -5.68 4.12 12.54
CA THR A 21 -5.22 2.74 12.60
C THR A 21 -5.20 2.14 11.20
N VAL A 22 -4.26 1.24 10.96
CA VAL A 22 -4.13 0.49 9.71
C VAL A 22 -4.20 -0.99 10.00
N ASP A 23 -5.15 -1.68 9.39
CA ASP A 23 -5.18 -3.12 9.31
C ASP A 23 -4.63 -3.52 7.95
N TYR A 24 -3.41 -4.06 7.92
CA TYR A 24 -2.72 -4.48 6.71
C TYR A 24 -2.91 -5.99 6.52
N ILE A 25 -3.79 -6.36 5.59
CA ILE A 25 -4.07 -7.76 5.23
C ILE A 25 -3.11 -8.15 4.13
N SER A 26 -2.11 -8.96 4.49
CA SER A 26 -1.07 -9.44 3.58
C SER A 26 -1.43 -10.83 3.06
N LEU A 27 -1.63 -10.94 1.75
CA LEU A 27 -1.89 -12.22 1.09
C LEU A 27 -0.63 -12.81 0.44
N GLU A 28 0.47 -12.04 0.41
CA GLU A 28 1.72 -12.40 -0.26
C GLU A 28 2.86 -12.65 0.74
N LEU A 29 3.10 -11.69 1.62
CA LEU A 29 4.23 -11.73 2.55
C LEU A 29 3.77 -12.01 3.97
N SER A 30 4.60 -12.73 4.72
CA SER A 30 4.36 -12.97 6.13
C SER A 30 4.41 -11.67 6.95
N LYS A 31 3.74 -11.68 8.10
CA LYS A 31 3.78 -10.58 9.06
C LYS A 31 5.22 -10.17 9.38
N LEU A 32 6.09 -11.14 9.64
CA LEU A 32 7.50 -10.90 9.97
C LEU A 32 8.24 -10.17 8.84
N GLU A 33 7.98 -10.52 7.58
CA GLU A 33 8.61 -9.85 6.43
C GLU A 33 8.15 -8.41 6.27
N LYS A 34 6.88 -8.13 6.54
CA LYS A 34 6.36 -6.75 6.56
C LYS A 34 6.94 -5.94 7.73
N GLU A 35 7.10 -6.54 8.90
CA GLU A 35 7.75 -5.89 10.04
C GLU A 35 9.22 -5.54 9.73
N TYR A 36 9.99 -6.45 9.13
CA TYR A 36 11.34 -6.15 8.66
C TYR A 36 11.36 -5.02 7.62
N SER A 37 10.40 -4.99 6.71
CA SER A 37 10.29 -3.91 5.72
C SER A 37 10.05 -2.54 6.38
N ILE A 38 9.18 -2.48 7.37
CA ILE A 38 8.90 -1.26 8.14
C ILE A 38 10.17 -0.82 8.89
N ILE A 39 10.82 -1.74 9.60
CA ILE A 39 12.05 -1.45 10.36
C ILE A 39 13.17 -0.96 9.43
N SER A 40 13.41 -1.67 8.32
CA SER A 40 14.39 -1.30 7.29
C SER A 40 14.19 0.14 6.80
N HIS A 41 12.96 0.45 6.41
CA HIS A 41 12.61 1.78 5.89
C HIS A 41 12.89 2.87 6.92
N PHE A 42 12.37 2.73 8.12
CA PHE A 42 12.48 3.77 9.14
C PHE A 42 13.87 3.86 9.77
N ALA A 43 14.58 2.75 9.91
CA ALA A 43 15.97 2.75 10.38
C ALA A 43 16.88 3.48 9.38
N THR A 44 16.72 3.21 8.08
CA THR A 44 17.45 3.93 7.02
C THR A 44 17.11 5.42 7.02
N LEU A 45 15.83 5.77 7.11
CA LEU A 45 15.38 7.15 7.15
C LEU A 45 15.94 7.90 8.37
N LYS A 46 15.87 7.30 9.56
CA LYS A 46 16.34 7.89 10.82
C LYS A 46 17.84 8.05 10.88
N SER A 47 18.60 7.08 10.31
CA SER A 47 20.07 7.15 10.28
C SER A 47 20.62 8.07 9.20
N GLY A 48 19.82 8.43 8.19
CA GLY A 48 20.29 9.17 7.01
C GLY A 48 21.23 8.36 6.09
N ARG A 49 21.29 7.04 6.24
CA ARG A 49 22.16 6.13 5.46
C ARG A 49 21.61 5.84 4.06
N TYR A 50 21.24 6.88 3.31
CA TYR A 50 20.61 6.70 1.98
C TYR A 50 21.54 6.05 0.95
N GLY A 51 22.86 6.18 1.08
CA GLY A 51 23.85 5.55 0.21
C GLY A 51 24.25 4.13 0.63
N ASP A 52 23.96 3.74 1.87
CA ASP A 52 24.15 2.38 2.42
C ASP A 52 23.00 2.02 3.34
N PRO A 53 21.82 1.71 2.79
CA PRO A 53 20.60 1.52 3.56
C PRO A 53 20.67 0.28 4.47
N ILE A 54 19.90 0.32 5.54
CA ILE A 54 19.67 -0.82 6.42
C ILE A 54 18.62 -1.70 5.76
N THR A 55 19.06 -2.62 4.90
CA THR A 55 18.16 -3.46 4.09
C THR A 55 17.49 -4.55 4.90
N ILE A 56 16.39 -5.09 4.40
CA ILE A 56 15.71 -6.26 4.97
C ILE A 56 16.68 -7.44 5.06
N GLU A 57 17.54 -7.63 4.07
CA GLU A 57 18.53 -8.71 4.05
C GLU A 57 19.57 -8.57 5.17
N LYS A 58 20.05 -7.35 5.42
CA LYS A 58 20.94 -7.07 6.57
C LYS A 58 20.25 -7.42 7.89
N LEU A 59 18.98 -7.04 8.05
CA LEU A 59 18.20 -7.31 9.29
C LEU A 59 17.90 -8.81 9.49
N LYS A 60 17.69 -9.57 8.41
CA LYS A 60 17.42 -11.03 8.47
C LYS A 60 18.68 -11.88 8.57
N SER A 61 19.86 -11.34 8.26
CA SER A 61 21.08 -12.11 8.13
C SER A 61 21.60 -12.59 9.47
N ILE A 62 21.73 -13.91 9.62
CA ILE A 62 22.44 -14.55 10.73
C ILE A 62 23.96 -14.49 10.53
N ARG A 63 24.43 -14.21 9.30
CA ARG A 63 25.83 -14.28 8.89
C ARG A 63 26.54 -12.93 8.87
N VAL A 64 25.79 -11.84 8.85
CA VAL A 64 26.34 -10.49 8.85
C VAL A 64 26.04 -9.91 10.23
N GLU A 65 27.08 -9.66 11.01
CA GLU A 65 26.94 -8.89 12.23
C GLU A 65 26.51 -7.46 11.87
N LEU A 66 25.47 -7.00 12.53
CA LEU A 66 25.06 -5.59 12.41
C LEU A 66 26.11 -4.74 13.11
N ASP A 67 26.50 -3.66 12.46
CA ASP A 67 27.37 -2.65 13.06
C ASP A 67 26.80 -2.17 14.39
N GLN A 68 27.66 -1.88 15.36
CA GLN A 68 27.24 -1.42 16.69
C GLN A 68 26.36 -0.17 16.63
N ASP A 69 26.62 0.72 15.66
CA ASP A 69 25.79 1.90 15.40
C ASP A 69 24.38 1.54 14.96
N VAL A 70 24.23 0.49 14.15
CA VAL A 70 22.91 -0.01 13.72
C VAL A 70 22.17 -0.63 14.89
N LEU A 71 22.84 -1.41 15.72
CA LEU A 71 22.24 -1.98 16.94
C LEU A 71 21.75 -0.88 17.88
N THR A 72 22.60 0.11 18.16
CA THR A 72 22.23 1.26 18.99
C THR A 72 21.05 2.05 18.41
N LEU A 73 21.03 2.21 17.08
CA LEU A 73 19.89 2.83 16.39
C LEU A 73 18.60 2.05 16.58
N LEU A 74 18.62 0.71 16.40
CA LEU A 74 17.47 -0.16 16.56
C LEU A 74 16.94 -0.16 17.99
N GLU A 75 17.83 -0.22 18.99
CA GLU A 75 17.48 -0.08 20.39
C GLU A 75 16.79 1.26 20.68
N GLY A 76 17.30 2.35 20.09
CA GLY A 76 16.71 3.68 20.19
C GLY A 76 15.42 3.89 19.39
N MET A 77 14.90 2.84 18.73
CA MET A 77 13.63 2.88 17.99
C MET A 77 12.44 2.31 18.79
N SER A 78 12.60 1.88 20.02
CA SER A 78 11.56 1.22 20.81
C SER A 78 10.26 2.02 20.89
N ASP A 79 10.33 3.32 21.14
CA ASP A 79 9.14 4.20 21.20
C ASP A 79 8.43 4.29 19.84
N PHE A 80 9.19 4.33 18.75
CA PHE A 80 8.65 4.31 17.41
C PHE A 80 7.98 2.97 17.10
N LEU A 81 8.60 1.85 17.44
CA LEU A 81 8.03 0.51 17.23
C LEU A 81 6.73 0.36 18.03
N THR A 82 6.71 0.81 19.27
CA THR A 82 5.49 0.86 20.11
C THR A 82 4.40 1.73 19.46
N PHE A 83 4.78 2.87 18.86
CA PHE A 83 3.84 3.71 18.12
C PHE A 83 3.25 2.95 16.92
N VAL A 84 4.08 2.22 16.15
CA VAL A 84 3.64 1.43 15.00
C VAL A 84 2.73 0.29 15.45
N GLU A 85 3.13 -0.50 16.46
CA GLU A 85 2.35 -1.62 16.99
C GLU A 85 0.95 -1.22 17.46
N ASN A 86 0.82 -0.04 18.06
CA ASN A 86 -0.47 0.49 18.51
C ASN A 86 -1.38 0.96 17.37
N ARG A 87 -0.86 1.13 16.15
CA ARG A 87 -1.59 1.69 15.00
C ARG A 87 -1.67 0.79 13.80
N VAL A 88 -0.72 -0.11 13.63
CA VAL A 88 -0.64 -0.99 12.47
C VAL A 88 -0.76 -2.43 12.93
N THR A 89 -1.81 -3.09 12.47
CA THR A 89 -2.00 -4.53 12.65
C THR A 89 -1.72 -5.22 11.33
N ILE A 90 -0.75 -6.14 11.30
CA ILE A 90 -0.46 -6.96 10.12
C ILE A 90 -1.13 -8.32 10.30
N VAL A 91 -1.93 -8.72 9.31
CA VAL A 91 -2.73 -9.95 9.31
C VAL A 91 -2.34 -10.75 8.07
N ASP A 92 -1.77 -11.93 8.24
CA ASP A 92 -1.23 -12.77 7.16
C ASP A 92 -1.81 -14.21 7.15
N ASP A 93 -2.84 -14.45 7.94
CA ASP A 93 -3.53 -15.74 8.07
C ASP A 93 -4.89 -15.81 7.35
N LEU A 94 -5.26 -14.75 6.64
CA LEU A 94 -6.49 -14.70 5.84
C LEU A 94 -6.17 -15.02 4.38
N SER A 95 -7.07 -15.76 3.72
CA SER A 95 -6.86 -16.16 2.32
C SER A 95 -8.08 -16.05 1.43
N THR A 96 -9.30 -15.98 1.99
CA THR A 96 -10.53 -15.93 1.22
C THR A 96 -11.33 -14.65 1.45
N ALA A 97 -12.17 -14.27 0.50
CA ALA A 97 -13.04 -13.10 0.63
C ALA A 97 -13.91 -13.15 1.89
N ILE A 98 -14.45 -14.32 2.23
CA ILE A 98 -15.29 -14.50 3.43
C ILE A 98 -14.49 -14.23 4.71
N GLN A 99 -13.27 -14.74 4.81
CA GLN A 99 -12.41 -14.51 5.98
C GLN A 99 -12.11 -13.03 6.14
N ILE A 100 -11.73 -12.33 5.06
CA ILE A 100 -11.45 -10.89 5.06
C ILE A 100 -12.70 -10.09 5.48
N MET A 101 -13.86 -10.39 4.89
CA MET A 101 -15.13 -9.72 5.25
C MET A 101 -15.49 -9.94 6.73
N ASN A 102 -15.30 -11.14 7.24
CA ASN A 102 -15.58 -11.45 8.66
C ASN A 102 -14.60 -10.75 9.60
N TYR A 103 -13.32 -10.70 9.23
CA TYR A 103 -12.33 -9.92 9.96
C TYR A 103 -12.73 -8.44 10.05
N ILE A 104 -13.08 -7.81 8.93
CA ILE A 104 -13.53 -6.40 8.90
C ILE A 104 -14.77 -6.18 9.76
N ARG A 105 -15.76 -7.11 9.74
CA ARG A 105 -16.92 -7.03 10.61
C ARG A 105 -16.55 -7.14 12.10
N ALA A 106 -15.63 -8.04 12.44
CA ALA A 106 -15.15 -8.18 13.81
C ALA A 106 -14.44 -6.90 14.29
N GLN A 107 -13.62 -6.28 13.43
CA GLN A 107 -13.02 -4.97 13.74
C GLN A 107 -14.09 -3.88 13.91
N ALA A 108 -15.16 -3.88 13.10
CA ALA A 108 -16.24 -2.92 13.28
C ALA A 108 -16.90 -3.07 14.66
N LEU A 109 -17.17 -4.30 15.12
CA LEU A 109 -17.73 -4.55 16.45
C LEU A 109 -16.77 -4.22 17.59
N LYS A 110 -15.46 -4.35 17.38
CA LYS A 110 -14.42 -3.93 18.33
C LYS A 110 -14.36 -2.41 18.49
N TYR A 111 -14.57 -1.67 17.40
CA TYR A 111 -14.37 -0.23 17.35
C TYR A 111 -15.66 0.59 17.40
N GLY A 112 -16.81 -0.06 17.52
CA GLY A 112 -18.10 0.61 17.60
C GLY A 112 -19.23 -0.35 17.92
N LYS A 113 -20.44 0.14 17.89
CA LYS A 113 -21.67 -0.62 18.14
C LYS A 113 -22.81 -0.11 17.26
N PHE A 114 -23.85 -0.92 17.13
CA PHE A 114 -25.10 -0.49 16.52
C PHE A 114 -26.05 0.04 17.59
N ASP A 115 -26.75 1.13 17.28
CA ASP A 115 -27.83 1.67 18.11
C ASP A 115 -29.16 0.91 17.88
N GLU A 116 -30.21 1.31 18.58
CA GLU A 116 -31.57 0.77 18.46
C GLU A 116 -32.20 0.94 17.06
N HIS A 117 -31.67 1.87 16.26
CA HIS A 117 -32.10 2.12 14.88
C HIS A 117 -31.18 1.44 13.85
N ASN A 118 -30.33 0.51 14.30
CA ASN A 118 -29.36 -0.21 13.49
C ASN A 118 -28.34 0.70 12.76
N ARG A 119 -27.98 1.87 13.37
CA ARG A 119 -26.96 2.77 12.88
C ARG A 119 -25.67 2.48 13.62
N TYR A 120 -24.55 2.39 12.89
CA TYR A 120 -23.24 2.18 13.48
C TYR A 120 -22.73 3.47 14.16
N ILE A 121 -22.31 3.32 15.41
CA ILE A 121 -21.75 4.38 16.24
C ILE A 121 -20.31 3.98 16.60
N PRO A 122 -19.29 4.65 16.06
CA PRO A 122 -17.91 4.37 16.44
C PRO A 122 -17.62 4.79 17.87
N ASN A 123 -16.80 4.03 18.59
CA ASN A 123 -16.37 4.37 19.95
C ASN A 123 -15.58 5.70 19.98
N ASN A 124 -14.82 5.98 18.93
CA ASN A 124 -14.14 7.24 18.71
C ASN A 124 -14.28 7.66 17.23
N PRO A 125 -15.08 8.72 16.95
CA PRO A 125 -15.32 9.19 15.59
C PRO A 125 -14.12 9.95 14.97
N TYR A 126 -13.10 10.27 15.75
CA TYR A 126 -11.92 11.02 15.31
C TYR A 126 -10.76 10.11 14.88
N ILE A 127 -10.93 8.78 14.90
CA ILE A 127 -9.92 7.82 14.44
C ILE A 127 -10.27 7.33 13.03
N TYR A 128 -9.38 7.58 12.07
CA TYR A 128 -9.49 6.96 10.75
C TYR A 128 -9.08 5.50 10.81
N ARG A 129 -9.93 4.63 10.25
CA ARG A 129 -9.66 3.20 10.16
C ARG A 129 -9.44 2.81 8.71
N ILE A 130 -8.23 2.37 8.43
CA ILE A 130 -7.75 2.08 7.08
C ILE A 130 -7.47 0.59 6.98
N PHE A 131 -8.05 -0.06 5.97
CA PHE A 131 -7.80 -1.45 5.63
C PHE A 131 -7.04 -1.50 4.31
N ILE A 132 -5.81 -2.04 4.31
CA ILE A 132 -5.01 -2.29 3.12
C ILE A 132 -5.07 -3.79 2.84
N ILE A 133 -5.36 -4.19 1.59
CA ILE A 133 -5.43 -5.60 1.18
C ILE A 133 -4.42 -5.82 0.06
N ASP A 134 -3.34 -6.54 0.35
CA ASP A 134 -2.17 -6.68 -0.52
C ASP A 134 -1.88 -8.16 -0.81
N HIS A 135 -2.16 -8.68 -2.03
CA HIS A 135 -2.98 -8.09 -3.10
C HIS A 135 -4.08 -9.07 -3.52
N LEU A 136 -5.17 -8.54 -4.09
CA LEU A 136 -6.42 -9.26 -4.35
C LEU A 136 -6.25 -10.52 -5.21
N SER A 137 -5.29 -10.54 -6.15
CA SER A 137 -5.10 -11.67 -7.08
C SER A 137 -4.58 -12.95 -6.40
N LEU A 138 -4.16 -12.86 -5.12
CA LEU A 138 -3.73 -14.03 -4.32
C LEU A 138 -4.85 -14.61 -3.44
N MET A 139 -6.06 -14.02 -3.48
CA MET A 139 -7.18 -14.61 -2.77
C MET A 139 -7.51 -16.00 -3.29
N LEU A 140 -7.87 -16.88 -2.39
CA LEU A 140 -8.41 -18.19 -2.72
C LEU A 140 -9.92 -18.11 -2.91
N SER A 141 -10.45 -18.97 -3.79
CA SER A 141 -11.88 -19.23 -3.86
C SER A 141 -12.38 -19.93 -2.58
N ASP A 142 -13.64 -19.79 -2.30
CA ASP A 142 -14.31 -20.44 -1.17
C ASP A 142 -15.59 -21.18 -1.65
N ASN A 143 -16.33 -21.81 -0.72
CA ASN A 143 -17.52 -22.57 -1.05
C ASN A 143 -18.67 -21.72 -1.63
N ILE A 144 -18.65 -20.41 -1.43
CA ILE A 144 -19.67 -19.49 -1.93
C ILE A 144 -19.18 -18.80 -3.20
N HIS A 145 -17.90 -18.39 -3.22
CA HIS A 145 -17.27 -17.71 -4.35
C HIS A 145 -16.28 -18.68 -5.01
N THR A 146 -16.75 -19.37 -6.04
CA THR A 146 -16.03 -20.49 -6.67
C THR A 146 -14.94 -20.07 -7.64
N SER A 147 -14.70 -18.76 -7.81
CA SER A 147 -13.62 -18.21 -8.63
C SER A 147 -13.00 -16.98 -7.99
N ILE A 148 -11.75 -16.70 -8.31
CA ILE A 148 -11.06 -15.46 -7.88
C ILE A 148 -11.86 -14.23 -8.31
N PHE A 149 -12.40 -14.23 -9.53
CA PHE A 149 -13.23 -13.13 -10.04
C PHE A 149 -14.44 -12.87 -9.14
N SER A 150 -15.20 -13.92 -8.77
CA SER A 150 -16.37 -13.78 -7.89
C SER A 150 -15.99 -13.36 -6.46
N SER A 151 -14.84 -13.84 -5.96
CA SER A 151 -14.31 -13.46 -4.65
C SER A 151 -13.95 -11.96 -4.61
N ILE A 152 -13.24 -11.46 -5.63
CA ILE A 152 -12.87 -10.04 -5.73
C ILE A 152 -14.12 -9.17 -5.86
N GLU A 153 -15.10 -9.57 -6.70
CA GLU A 153 -16.35 -8.83 -6.87
C GLU A 153 -17.15 -8.73 -5.56
N ALA A 154 -17.28 -9.83 -4.85
CA ALA A 154 -18.00 -9.87 -3.58
C ALA A 154 -17.33 -8.99 -2.52
N LEU A 155 -15.99 -9.07 -2.41
CA LEU A 155 -15.21 -8.25 -1.48
C LEU A 155 -15.31 -6.77 -1.85
N SER A 156 -15.24 -6.41 -3.15
CA SER A 156 -15.38 -5.03 -3.62
C SER A 156 -16.73 -4.43 -3.22
N LYS A 157 -17.83 -5.13 -3.50
CA LYS A 157 -19.18 -4.71 -3.09
C LYS A 157 -19.33 -4.59 -1.58
N PHE A 158 -18.71 -5.53 -0.84
CA PHE A 158 -18.69 -5.45 0.62
C PHE A 158 -17.95 -4.22 1.11
N MET A 159 -16.78 -3.89 0.57
CA MET A 159 -16.00 -2.69 0.93
C MET A 159 -16.81 -1.41 0.70
N VAL A 160 -17.54 -1.30 -0.43
CA VAL A 160 -18.44 -0.16 -0.69
C VAL A 160 -19.54 -0.05 0.38
N SER A 161 -20.14 -1.16 0.78
CA SER A 161 -21.14 -1.19 1.84
C SER A 161 -20.54 -0.84 3.20
N ALA A 162 -19.43 -1.47 3.56
CA ALA A 162 -18.73 -1.26 4.84
C ALA A 162 -18.25 0.18 5.01
N LYS A 163 -17.75 0.82 3.93
CA LYS A 163 -17.44 2.25 3.92
C LYS A 163 -18.64 3.10 4.30
N LYS A 164 -19.82 2.82 3.74
CA LYS A 164 -21.04 3.58 4.01
C LYS A 164 -21.55 3.36 5.44
N ILE A 165 -21.45 2.13 5.95
CA ILE A 165 -21.98 1.77 7.26
C ILE A 165 -21.03 2.18 8.37
N TYR A 166 -19.73 1.84 8.25
CA TYR A 166 -18.74 1.98 9.33
C TYR A 166 -17.86 3.24 9.21
N GLY A 167 -17.85 3.89 8.03
CA GLY A 167 -16.94 5.02 7.77
C GLY A 167 -15.49 4.60 7.52
N PHE A 168 -15.23 3.30 7.23
CA PHE A 168 -13.88 2.79 7.00
C PHE A 168 -13.33 3.18 5.64
N THR A 169 -12.00 3.28 5.55
CA THR A 169 -11.27 3.50 4.31
C THR A 169 -10.63 2.20 3.85
N PHE A 170 -10.79 1.85 2.58
CA PHE A 170 -10.23 0.64 1.98
C PHE A 170 -9.22 0.99 0.89
N VAL A 171 -8.08 0.31 0.90
CA VAL A 171 -7.00 0.42 -0.09
C VAL A 171 -6.70 -0.98 -0.62
N PRO A 172 -7.52 -1.52 -1.53
CA PRO A 172 -7.22 -2.77 -2.19
C PRO A 172 -6.11 -2.58 -3.22
N ILE A 173 -5.12 -3.48 -3.22
CA ILE A 173 -4.05 -3.53 -4.21
C ILE A 173 -4.40 -4.63 -5.21
N GLN A 174 -4.28 -4.33 -6.49
CA GLN A 174 -4.54 -5.27 -7.57
C GLN A 174 -3.43 -5.18 -8.61
N GLN A 175 -3.00 -6.33 -9.11
CA GLN A 175 -1.99 -6.38 -10.16
C GLN A 175 -2.59 -6.03 -11.53
N GLN A 176 -1.75 -5.53 -12.42
CA GLN A 176 -2.09 -5.36 -13.83
C GLN A 176 -2.10 -6.73 -14.53
N ALA A 177 -3.00 -6.92 -15.49
CA ALA A 177 -3.08 -8.17 -16.26
C ALA A 177 -1.80 -8.38 -17.08
N ALA A 178 -1.27 -9.62 -17.08
CA ALA A 178 -0.07 -9.97 -17.84
C ALA A 178 -0.21 -9.69 -19.37
N GLN A 179 -1.42 -9.68 -19.91
CA GLN A 179 -1.70 -9.32 -21.31
C GLN A 179 -1.35 -7.87 -21.63
N ALA A 180 -1.36 -6.97 -20.65
CA ALA A 180 -0.93 -5.59 -20.82
C ALA A 180 0.58 -5.45 -21.03
N GLU A 181 1.34 -6.47 -20.66
CA GLU A 181 2.81 -6.54 -20.81
C GLU A 181 3.24 -7.27 -22.10
N ASN A 182 2.31 -7.67 -22.97
CA ASN A 182 2.66 -8.34 -24.22
C ASN A 182 3.36 -7.39 -25.20
N ILE A 183 4.13 -7.98 -26.15
CA ILE A 183 4.95 -7.22 -27.12
C ILE A 183 4.11 -6.23 -27.95
N GLN A 184 2.86 -6.56 -28.28
CA GLN A 184 1.99 -5.67 -29.05
C GLN A 184 1.58 -4.45 -28.23
N SER A 185 1.22 -4.62 -26.94
CA SER A 185 0.88 -3.52 -26.05
C SER A 185 2.07 -2.57 -25.86
N VAL A 186 3.28 -3.12 -25.76
CA VAL A 186 4.52 -2.33 -25.66
C VAL A 186 4.79 -1.55 -26.94
N GLN A 187 4.64 -2.18 -28.11
CA GLN A 187 4.86 -1.53 -29.41
C GLN A 187 3.88 -0.38 -29.68
N PHE A 188 2.64 -0.51 -29.23
CA PHE A 188 1.61 0.53 -29.38
C PHE A 188 1.62 1.57 -28.25
N ARG A 189 2.62 1.58 -27.35
CA ARG A 189 2.68 2.43 -26.15
C ARG A 189 1.50 2.27 -25.19
N ASN A 190 0.81 1.12 -25.24
CA ASN A 190 -0.34 0.81 -24.40
C ASN A 190 0.06 0.01 -23.14
N ALA A 191 1.35 0.04 -22.78
CA ALA A 191 1.86 -0.65 -21.60
C ALA A 191 1.64 0.14 -20.29
N GLU A 192 1.26 1.42 -20.39
CA GLU A 192 0.91 2.23 -19.23
C GLU A 192 -0.37 1.70 -18.55
N PRO A 193 -0.49 1.88 -17.23
CA PRO A 193 -1.68 1.43 -16.52
C PRO A 193 -2.94 2.12 -17.05
N THR A 194 -3.96 1.32 -17.30
CA THR A 194 -5.30 1.81 -17.66
C THR A 194 -6.34 1.04 -16.86
N LEU A 195 -7.56 1.56 -16.77
CA LEU A 195 -8.66 0.85 -16.12
C LEU A 195 -8.99 -0.50 -16.79
N ASP A 196 -8.69 -0.61 -18.08
CA ASP A 196 -8.93 -1.83 -18.87
C ASP A 196 -7.89 -2.92 -18.61
N ASN A 197 -6.73 -2.54 -18.11
CA ASN A 197 -5.60 -3.44 -17.87
C ASN A 197 -5.61 -4.05 -16.46
N LEU A 198 -6.64 -3.80 -15.65
CA LEU A 198 -6.77 -4.46 -14.34
C LEU A 198 -6.96 -5.96 -14.52
N ALA A 199 -6.11 -6.74 -13.84
CA ALA A 199 -6.25 -8.19 -13.76
C ALA A 199 -7.55 -8.56 -13.00
N ASP A 200 -8.02 -9.75 -13.26
CA ASP A 200 -9.06 -10.46 -12.51
C ASP A 200 -10.44 -9.80 -12.46
N ASN A 201 -10.56 -8.52 -12.11
CA ASN A 201 -11.87 -7.87 -12.03
C ASN A 201 -11.81 -6.34 -12.24
N LYS A 202 -12.41 -5.85 -13.34
CA LYS A 202 -12.57 -4.42 -13.61
C LYS A 202 -13.64 -3.75 -12.75
N GLY A 203 -14.44 -4.52 -12.02
CA GLY A 203 -15.49 -4.03 -11.12
C GLY A 203 -14.92 -3.21 -9.97
N THR A 204 -13.74 -3.57 -9.45
CA THR A 204 -13.05 -2.87 -8.37
C THR A 204 -12.80 -1.40 -8.69
N ALA A 205 -12.37 -1.10 -9.94
CA ALA A 205 -12.17 0.28 -10.38
C ALA A 205 -13.47 1.08 -10.43
N ARG A 206 -14.60 0.43 -10.79
CA ARG A 206 -15.92 1.09 -10.80
C ARG A 206 -16.43 1.40 -9.40
N ASP A 207 -16.02 0.61 -8.42
CA ASP A 207 -16.41 0.76 -7.01
C ASP A 207 -15.51 1.76 -6.26
N ALA A 208 -14.30 2.00 -6.74
CA ALA A 208 -13.33 2.90 -6.12
C ALA A 208 -13.66 4.39 -6.32
N ASN A 209 -13.27 5.23 -5.35
CA ASN A 209 -13.33 6.68 -5.48
C ASN A 209 -12.11 7.25 -6.20
N LEU A 210 -10.95 6.65 -5.98
CA LEU A 210 -9.67 7.00 -6.58
C LEU A 210 -8.99 5.70 -7.04
N VAL A 211 -8.48 5.69 -8.28
CA VAL A 211 -7.68 4.59 -8.81
C VAL A 211 -6.32 5.14 -9.22
N LEU A 212 -5.28 4.58 -8.62
CA LEU A 212 -3.90 4.91 -8.90
C LEU A 212 -3.21 3.73 -9.59
N GLY A 213 -2.43 4.01 -10.63
CA GLY A 213 -1.63 3.01 -11.34
C GLY A 213 -0.14 3.30 -11.17
N LEU A 214 0.61 2.40 -10.54
CA LEU A 214 2.07 2.48 -10.45
C LEU A 214 2.68 1.76 -11.64
N TYR A 215 3.59 2.43 -12.36
CA TYR A 215 4.17 1.93 -13.59
C TYR A 215 5.70 1.97 -13.58
N SER A 216 6.33 0.92 -14.16
CA SER A 216 7.76 0.82 -14.39
C SER A 216 8.05 0.73 -15.89
N PRO A 217 8.40 1.82 -16.59
CA PRO A 217 8.69 1.80 -18.01
C PRO A 217 9.82 0.86 -18.38
N MET A 218 10.85 0.73 -17.54
CA MET A 218 12.02 -0.12 -17.79
C MET A 218 11.68 -1.61 -17.90
N ARG A 219 10.66 -2.11 -17.20
CA ARG A 219 10.17 -3.49 -17.38
C ARG A 219 9.77 -3.77 -18.83
N ASN A 220 9.28 -2.73 -19.53
CA ASN A 220 8.88 -2.78 -20.92
C ASN A 220 9.95 -2.22 -21.87
N ARG A 221 11.19 -2.01 -21.41
CA ARG A 221 12.32 -1.45 -22.17
C ARG A 221 12.02 -0.09 -22.81
N ILE A 222 11.17 0.71 -22.17
CA ILE A 222 10.83 2.06 -22.58
C ILE A 222 11.87 3.00 -21.98
N LEU A 223 12.74 3.56 -22.83
CA LEU A 223 13.82 4.45 -22.43
C LEU A 223 13.44 5.93 -22.41
N ASN A 224 12.35 6.29 -23.09
CA ASN A 224 11.81 7.65 -23.05
C ASN A 224 10.35 7.61 -22.63
N HIS A 225 10.04 8.22 -21.49
CA HIS A 225 8.70 8.23 -20.92
C HIS A 225 8.21 9.66 -20.75
N HIS A 226 7.21 10.04 -21.57
CA HIS A 226 6.66 11.40 -21.63
C HIS A 226 7.73 12.50 -21.72
N GLY A 227 8.67 12.33 -22.66
CA GLY A 227 9.73 13.29 -22.95
C GLY A 227 10.92 13.25 -22.00
N LEU A 228 10.91 12.39 -20.97
CA LEU A 228 12.05 12.18 -20.10
C LEU A 228 12.84 10.95 -20.55
N ASP A 229 14.15 11.10 -20.77
CA ASP A 229 15.05 9.95 -20.89
C ASP A 229 15.24 9.31 -19.52
N VAL A 230 14.72 8.10 -19.37
CA VAL A 230 14.75 7.34 -18.13
C VAL A 230 15.85 6.27 -18.10
N SER A 231 16.67 6.19 -19.15
CA SER A 231 17.72 5.17 -19.28
C SER A 231 18.75 5.24 -18.15
N SER A 232 19.12 6.45 -17.71
CA SER A 232 20.05 6.65 -16.60
C SER A 232 19.47 6.33 -15.21
N LEU A 233 18.15 6.34 -15.08
CA LEU A 233 17.44 5.99 -13.84
C LEU A 233 17.15 4.49 -13.76
N GLY A 234 17.10 3.82 -14.89
CA GLY A 234 16.87 2.39 -14.98
C GLY A 234 15.61 1.93 -14.22
N ASP A 235 15.75 0.81 -13.52
CA ASP A 235 14.67 0.22 -12.72
C ASP A 235 14.29 1.06 -11.50
N ASN A 236 15.00 2.13 -11.19
CA ASN A 236 14.63 3.04 -10.12
C ASN A 236 13.56 4.06 -10.54
N TYR A 237 13.29 4.21 -11.84
CA TYR A 237 12.23 5.09 -12.29
C TYR A 237 10.86 4.44 -12.17
N ARG A 238 9.90 5.20 -11.64
CA ARG A 238 8.48 4.86 -11.59
C ARG A 238 7.64 6.07 -11.98
N SER A 239 6.41 5.81 -12.44
CA SER A 239 5.39 6.84 -12.55
C SER A 239 4.10 6.39 -11.88
N LEU A 240 3.45 7.30 -11.16
CA LEU A 240 2.18 7.08 -10.49
C LEU A 240 1.10 7.84 -11.25
N HIS A 241 0.18 7.13 -11.88
CA HIS A 241 -0.88 7.66 -12.72
C HIS A 241 -2.20 7.75 -11.95
N ILE A 242 -2.97 8.82 -12.17
CA ILE A 242 -4.35 8.95 -11.69
C ILE A 242 -5.26 8.42 -12.79
N LEU A 243 -5.76 7.19 -12.62
CA LEU A 243 -6.59 6.51 -13.62
C LEU A 243 -8.07 6.82 -13.48
N ALA A 244 -8.53 7.06 -12.27
CA ALA A 244 -9.88 7.56 -11.97
C ALA A 244 -9.85 8.39 -10.68
N ASP A 245 -10.58 9.49 -10.69
CA ASP A 245 -10.82 10.34 -9.52
C ASP A 245 -12.25 10.88 -9.59
N ARG A 246 -13.13 10.34 -8.73
CA ARG A 246 -14.54 10.74 -8.66
C ARG A 246 -14.77 12.00 -7.87
N ASN A 247 -13.82 12.40 -7.02
CA ASN A 247 -13.99 13.52 -6.11
C ASN A 247 -13.55 14.84 -6.75
N TYR A 248 -12.43 14.82 -7.50
CA TYR A 248 -11.80 16.03 -8.03
C TYR A 248 -11.68 16.05 -9.56
N GLY A 249 -11.99 14.94 -10.25
CA GLY A 249 -12.00 14.85 -11.71
C GLY A 249 -10.62 14.95 -12.35
N GLN A 250 -9.53 14.73 -11.61
CA GLN A 250 -8.17 14.78 -12.14
C GLN A 250 -7.84 13.47 -12.87
N LEU A 251 -8.07 13.47 -14.18
CA LEU A 251 -7.76 12.33 -15.03
C LEU A 251 -6.51 12.59 -15.87
N GLY A 252 -5.71 11.52 -16.08
CA GLY A 252 -4.58 11.54 -17.01
C GLY A 252 -3.34 12.26 -16.50
N SER A 253 -3.34 12.75 -15.27
CA SER A 253 -2.13 13.27 -14.62
C SER A 253 -1.30 12.13 -14.02
N PHE A 254 0.01 12.33 -13.98
CA PHE A 254 0.92 11.39 -13.33
C PHE A 254 2.05 12.13 -12.60
N ILE A 255 2.65 11.43 -11.64
CA ILE A 255 3.79 11.90 -10.84
C ILE A 255 4.99 11.03 -11.19
N ARG A 256 6.12 11.64 -11.48
CA ARG A 256 7.40 10.94 -11.66
C ARG A 256 8.03 10.65 -10.30
N LEU A 257 8.48 9.41 -10.11
CA LEU A 257 9.05 8.95 -8.86
C LEU A 257 10.40 8.29 -9.10
N HIS A 258 11.31 8.47 -8.16
CA HIS A 258 12.46 7.60 -7.94
C HIS A 258 12.08 6.55 -6.90
N PHE A 259 12.32 5.29 -7.19
CA PHE A 259 12.09 4.17 -6.30
C PHE A 259 13.42 3.49 -5.95
N ASP A 260 13.76 3.45 -4.67
CA ASP A 260 14.86 2.65 -4.18
C ASP A 260 14.30 1.37 -3.53
N GLY A 261 14.42 0.26 -4.25
CA GLY A 261 13.89 -1.04 -3.81
C GLY A 261 14.67 -1.66 -2.64
N SER A 262 15.90 -1.21 -2.35
CA SER A 262 16.71 -1.76 -1.27
C SER A 262 16.14 -1.50 0.12
N TRP A 263 15.35 -0.43 0.27
CA TRP A 263 14.64 -0.06 1.51
C TRP A 263 13.22 0.50 1.27
N ASN A 264 12.64 0.16 0.09
CA ASN A 264 11.26 0.47 -0.28
C ASN A 264 10.90 1.96 -0.20
N ASN A 265 11.77 2.82 -0.75
CA ASN A 265 11.57 4.26 -0.69
C ASN A 265 11.16 4.87 -2.02
N PHE A 266 10.12 5.71 -1.99
CA PHE A 266 9.68 6.51 -3.12
C PHE A 266 9.95 7.98 -2.87
N GLN A 267 10.53 8.65 -3.86
CA GLN A 267 10.77 10.10 -3.83
C GLN A 267 10.23 10.73 -5.11
N THR A 268 9.64 11.90 -5.01
CA THR A 268 9.21 12.66 -6.20
C THR A 268 10.41 13.14 -6.99
N LEU A 269 10.42 12.85 -8.30
CA LEU A 269 11.40 13.42 -9.23
C LEU A 269 10.91 14.79 -9.70
N ASN A 270 11.59 15.82 -9.24
CA ASN A 270 11.42 17.19 -9.75
C ASN A 270 12.21 17.32 -11.07
N THR A 271 11.55 17.04 -12.20
CA THR A 271 12.12 17.38 -13.51
C THR A 271 11.84 18.85 -13.78
N LYS A 272 12.91 19.65 -13.81
CA LYS A 272 12.86 21.01 -14.33
C LYS A 272 12.60 21.01 -15.84
#